data_cd726e5c86c8e86016172b211f769221
#
_entry.id   cd726e5c86c8e86016172b211f769221
#
_cell.length_a   1.000
_cell.length_b   1.000
_cell.length_c   1.000
_cell.angle_alpha   90.00
_cell.angle_beta   90.00
_cell.angle_gamma   90.00
#
_symmetry.space_group_name_H-M   'P 1'
#
loop_
_entity.id
_entity.type
_entity.pdbx_description
1 polymer ?
#
loop_
_entity_poly.entity_id
_entity_poly.type
_entity_poly.pdbx_seq_one_letter_code
_entity_poly.pdbx_strand_id
1 'polypeptide(L)'
;LFTFISIQSFSQSISVSGNVSDESGSLVGVNILVKGKIAGTISDRDGNFSLDVADTPATLIFSIVGYENQEVELSSSISDLNITLVESILIGSEVVVSASRVEQSILESPVTIEKMDLLDIQNAATADFMDQLEHMKGVKVSRGSLNLPAINTRGYATDANTRFVMLVDGMDTSSPILNFPTGNLVGINPLDLESVELIPGASSALYGPNAFNGTMLMTSKSPFEYQGLSVQVTQGFTTSDAGNNDQNLYSKYNIRYAKAFNDKLAIKVNFAYDMASDWMANDYTTNVDIDGNAFGDIDMRGQPNFNGLNLHGDDIPIPLPLSLSGFSWVGGLPGGQVLDLRRTGFPEEALMEDNDASNMKYDIGINYRINDNLEASLLYRKGGGNTIYTGTQKYKLDGFSQQFISFGLESDKMKFKVYQSSTDGGDTYNIGFLGAAMNEVFSGTQATGGWGQTYLTTYLLALQGYVTGAPSGNVAAAHATARLAADSPIPAVGSSAFNAVRDAIKSSPFQDPTTPGARLVDNSTLTHADFTYDVADWLLFGANYRNYTLDGEGTVYNQDPDGDGVMEKIGINEFGTFLQVNKEIFNGFKFIGSARYDKNSNYKG
;
A
#
# COMPACT_ATOMS: atom_id res chain seq x y z
N LEU A 1 63.66 0.23 -12.89
CA LEU A 1 63.32 -1.22 -12.65
C LEU A 1 62.73 -1.32 -11.25
N PHE A 2 61.40 -1.25 -11.12
CA PHE A 2 60.71 -1.51 -9.85
C PHE A 2 60.30 -2.98 -9.84
N THR A 3 60.95 -3.76 -8.97
CA THR A 3 60.58 -5.16 -8.74
C THR A 3 59.44 -5.19 -7.75
N PHE A 4 58.24 -5.55 -8.22
CA PHE A 4 57.12 -5.89 -7.34
C PHE A 4 57.38 -7.24 -6.70
N ILE A 5 57.66 -7.25 -5.38
CA ILE A 5 57.65 -8.45 -4.56
C ILE A 5 56.18 -8.69 -4.18
N SER A 6 55.50 -9.63 -4.85
CA SER A 6 54.23 -10.16 -4.42
C SER A 6 54.44 -11.09 -3.21
N ILE A 7 54.08 -10.62 -2.03
CA ILE A 7 53.97 -11.49 -0.84
C ILE A 7 52.66 -12.27 -1.03
N GLN A 8 52.77 -13.52 -1.44
CA GLN A 8 51.68 -14.48 -1.35
C GLN A 8 51.54 -14.89 0.11
N SER A 9 50.57 -14.33 0.83
CA SER A 9 50.12 -14.89 2.10
C SER A 9 49.40 -16.20 1.79
N PHE A 10 50.02 -17.32 2.13
CA PHE A 10 49.34 -18.61 2.19
C PHE A 10 48.39 -18.56 3.39
N SER A 11 47.11 -18.32 3.16
CA SER A 11 46.05 -18.61 4.14
C SER A 11 46.01 -20.13 4.29
N GLN A 12 46.24 -20.63 5.49
CA GLN A 12 46.12 -22.05 5.79
C GLN A 12 44.63 -22.33 5.99
N SER A 13 43.97 -22.92 4.98
CA SER A 13 42.60 -23.42 5.14
C SER A 13 42.58 -24.59 6.12
N ILE A 14 41.68 -24.57 7.06
CA ILE A 14 41.40 -25.69 7.96
C ILE A 14 40.11 -26.38 7.55
N SER A 15 40.09 -27.69 7.62
CA SER A 15 38.89 -28.48 7.43
C SER A 15 38.30 -28.85 8.80
N VAL A 16 36.98 -28.61 8.94
CA VAL A 16 36.25 -28.96 10.15
C VAL A 16 35.12 -29.89 9.76
N SER A 17 35.01 -31.01 10.44
CA SER A 17 33.91 -31.94 10.30
C SER A 17 33.43 -32.45 11.66
N GLY A 18 32.20 -32.88 11.75
CA GLY A 18 31.61 -33.35 12.99
C GLY A 18 30.15 -33.72 12.87
N ASN A 19 29.51 -33.81 14.02
CA ASN A 19 28.08 -34.15 14.13
C ASN A 19 27.34 -33.14 15.00
N VAL A 20 26.11 -32.82 14.62
CA VAL A 20 25.19 -32.00 15.42
C VAL A 20 24.01 -32.84 15.83
N SER A 21 23.70 -32.84 17.14
CA SER A 21 22.64 -33.61 17.77
C SER A 21 21.93 -32.79 18.86
N ASP A 22 20.81 -33.32 19.34
CA ASP A 22 20.15 -32.92 20.58
C ASP A 22 20.04 -34.12 21.54
N GLU A 23 19.23 -34.01 22.60
CA GLU A 23 18.99 -35.11 23.54
C GLU A 23 18.20 -36.28 22.91
N SER A 24 17.50 -36.06 21.79
CA SER A 24 16.67 -37.05 21.09
C SER A 24 17.38 -37.73 19.92
N GLY A 25 18.49 -37.16 19.40
CA GLY A 25 19.27 -37.74 18.30
C GLY A 25 19.93 -36.71 17.39
N SER A 26 20.31 -37.15 16.20
CA SER A 26 20.99 -36.32 15.21
C SER A 26 20.08 -35.26 14.60
N LEU A 27 20.56 -34.04 14.46
CA LEU A 27 19.81 -32.91 13.89
C LEU A 27 20.18 -32.67 12.42
N VAL A 28 19.17 -32.81 11.56
CA VAL A 28 19.28 -32.52 10.10
C VAL A 28 18.97 -31.05 9.82
N GLY A 29 19.73 -30.44 8.89
CA GLY A 29 19.43 -29.08 8.41
C GLY A 29 19.90 -27.96 9.33
N VAL A 30 20.80 -28.24 10.29
CA VAL A 30 21.46 -27.21 11.10
C VAL A 30 22.34 -26.36 10.20
N ASN A 31 22.14 -25.05 10.22
CA ASN A 31 23.04 -24.11 9.55
C ASN A 31 24.35 -23.97 10.34
N ILE A 32 25.47 -24.17 9.67
CA ILE A 32 26.81 -24.00 10.21
C ILE A 32 27.51 -22.90 9.42
N LEU A 33 27.65 -21.71 10.00
CA LEU A 33 28.20 -20.52 9.34
C LEU A 33 29.48 -20.08 10.00
N VAL A 34 30.43 -19.60 9.20
CA VAL A 34 31.62 -18.90 9.74
C VAL A 34 31.20 -17.45 10.05
N LYS A 35 31.30 -17.07 11.32
CA LYS A 35 30.93 -15.73 11.80
C LYS A 35 31.61 -14.63 10.99
N GLY A 36 30.78 -13.73 10.41
CA GLY A 36 31.26 -12.62 9.58
C GLY A 36 31.73 -13.00 8.16
N LYS A 37 31.45 -14.25 7.68
CA LYS A 37 31.80 -14.71 6.32
C LYS A 37 30.61 -15.38 5.65
N ILE A 38 30.66 -15.46 4.32
CA ILE A 38 29.64 -16.15 3.51
C ILE A 38 29.85 -17.68 3.51
N ALA A 39 30.93 -18.17 4.11
CA ALA A 39 31.26 -19.57 4.14
C ALA A 39 30.41 -20.32 5.18
N GLY A 40 29.74 -21.39 4.75
CA GLY A 40 28.92 -22.23 5.62
C GLY A 40 28.54 -23.54 4.97
N THR A 41 27.93 -24.41 5.75
CA THR A 41 27.38 -25.70 5.35
C THR A 41 26.13 -26.01 6.17
N ILE A 42 25.45 -27.10 5.84
CA ILE A 42 24.30 -27.62 6.61
C ILE A 42 24.55 -29.07 7.00
N SER A 43 24.01 -29.49 8.16
CA SER A 43 24.08 -30.88 8.58
C SER A 43 23.21 -31.79 7.70
N ASP A 44 23.70 -33.00 7.42
CA ASP A 44 22.99 -34.02 6.66
C ASP A 44 21.92 -34.77 7.53
N ARG A 45 21.30 -35.84 6.96
CA ARG A 45 20.28 -36.62 7.66
C ARG A 45 20.76 -37.29 8.93
N ASP A 46 22.04 -37.59 9.01
CA ASP A 46 22.67 -38.23 10.16
C ASP A 46 23.34 -37.22 11.09
N GLY A 47 23.07 -35.89 10.86
CA GLY A 47 23.62 -34.79 11.63
C GLY A 47 25.05 -34.44 11.29
N ASN A 48 25.70 -35.09 10.32
CA ASN A 48 27.07 -34.84 9.98
C ASN A 48 27.24 -33.58 9.14
N PHE A 49 28.35 -32.88 9.34
CA PHE A 49 28.73 -31.74 8.53
C PHE A 49 30.23 -31.75 8.20
N SER A 50 30.60 -31.04 7.14
CA SER A 50 31.97 -30.75 6.78
C SER A 50 32.06 -29.37 6.14
N LEU A 51 33.05 -28.58 6.55
CA LEU A 51 33.27 -27.22 6.09
C LEU A 51 34.78 -26.89 6.04
N ASP A 52 35.22 -26.31 4.91
CA ASP A 52 36.53 -25.75 4.78
C ASP A 52 36.53 -24.25 5.14
N VAL A 53 37.35 -23.87 6.10
CA VAL A 53 37.45 -22.50 6.62
C VAL A 53 38.78 -21.90 6.18
N ALA A 54 38.72 -20.80 5.45
CA ALA A 54 39.88 -20.21 4.76
C ALA A 54 40.87 -19.48 5.72
N ASP A 55 40.43 -19.06 6.90
CA ASP A 55 41.23 -18.28 7.85
C ASP A 55 41.04 -18.76 9.29
N THR A 56 42.07 -18.70 10.11
CA THR A 56 42.05 -18.98 11.55
C THR A 56 42.68 -17.85 12.34
N PRO A 57 42.19 -17.55 13.55
CA PRO A 57 41.07 -18.16 14.25
C PRO A 57 39.73 -17.79 13.60
N ALA A 58 38.74 -18.67 13.66
CA ALA A 58 37.40 -18.47 13.15
C ALA A 58 36.36 -18.94 14.18
N THR A 59 35.17 -18.35 14.18
CA THR A 59 34.05 -18.79 15.00
C THR A 59 32.98 -19.41 14.10
N LEU A 60 32.55 -20.62 14.39
CA LEU A 60 31.38 -21.23 13.77
C LEU A 60 30.14 -20.93 14.59
N ILE A 61 29.06 -20.61 13.90
CA ILE A 61 27.72 -20.44 14.48
C ILE A 61 26.86 -21.61 14.01
N PHE A 62 26.35 -22.38 14.94
CA PHE A 62 25.37 -23.46 14.70
C PHE A 62 23.99 -22.93 15.03
N SER A 63 23.08 -22.98 14.07
CA SER A 63 21.72 -22.46 14.23
C SER A 63 20.70 -23.32 13.50
N ILE A 64 19.58 -23.58 14.17
CA ILE A 64 18.37 -24.21 13.61
C ILE A 64 17.16 -23.73 14.40
N VAL A 65 16.02 -23.62 13.73
CA VAL A 65 14.76 -23.20 14.37
C VAL A 65 14.37 -24.15 15.51
N GLY A 66 14.06 -23.59 16.66
CA GLY A 66 13.68 -24.34 17.86
C GLY A 66 14.85 -24.67 18.79
N TYR A 67 16.06 -24.20 18.50
CA TYR A 67 17.27 -24.43 19.32
C TYR A 67 18.01 -23.13 19.60
N GLU A 68 18.73 -23.09 20.72
CA GLU A 68 19.66 -22.00 21.02
C GLU A 68 20.88 -22.02 20.07
N ASN A 69 21.25 -20.84 19.56
CA ASN A 69 22.45 -20.73 18.75
C ASN A 69 23.69 -21.03 19.58
N GLN A 70 24.60 -21.84 19.03
CA GLN A 70 25.87 -22.16 19.69
C GLN A 70 27.05 -21.67 18.86
N GLU A 71 27.95 -20.94 19.49
CA GLU A 71 29.19 -20.47 18.88
C GLU A 71 30.39 -21.31 19.32
N VAL A 72 31.27 -21.67 18.38
CA VAL A 72 32.46 -22.46 18.63
C VAL A 72 33.69 -21.83 17.97
N GLU A 73 34.68 -21.49 18.75
CA GLU A 73 35.96 -20.95 18.24
C GLU A 73 36.87 -22.05 17.72
N LEU A 74 37.40 -21.84 16.53
CA LEU A 74 38.33 -22.74 15.84
C LEU A 74 39.72 -22.11 15.73
N SER A 75 40.70 -22.80 16.17
CA SER A 75 42.12 -22.44 16.02
C SER A 75 42.95 -23.43 15.18
N SER A 76 42.39 -24.61 14.87
CA SER A 76 43.02 -25.68 14.07
C SER A 76 41.97 -26.59 13.44
N SER A 77 42.35 -27.45 12.49
CA SER A 77 41.47 -28.47 11.92
C SER A 77 40.96 -29.44 13.00
N ILE A 78 39.63 -29.70 12.93
CA ILE A 78 38.96 -30.63 13.85
C ILE A 78 38.15 -31.60 12.99
N SER A 79 38.35 -32.90 13.18
CA SER A 79 37.66 -33.95 12.40
C SER A 79 36.53 -34.67 13.14
N ASP A 80 36.25 -34.30 14.38
CA ASP A 80 35.23 -34.92 15.22
C ASP A 80 34.65 -33.89 16.21
N LEU A 81 34.09 -32.81 15.63
CA LEU A 81 33.44 -31.75 16.43
C LEU A 81 31.99 -32.13 16.70
N ASN A 82 31.74 -32.58 17.92
CA ASN A 82 30.39 -32.96 18.35
C ASN A 82 29.71 -31.77 19.04
N ILE A 83 28.59 -31.34 18.49
CA ILE A 83 27.77 -30.21 18.97
C ILE A 83 26.42 -30.75 19.42
N THR A 84 26.06 -30.47 20.66
CA THR A 84 24.72 -30.76 21.18
C THR A 84 23.97 -29.44 21.33
N LEU A 85 22.98 -29.23 20.49
CA LEU A 85 22.11 -28.05 20.60
C LEU A 85 21.05 -28.28 21.66
N VAL A 86 20.78 -27.24 22.43
CA VAL A 86 19.72 -27.24 23.45
C VAL A 86 18.44 -26.75 22.81
N GLU A 87 17.36 -27.52 22.96
CA GLU A 87 16.04 -27.05 22.53
C GLU A 87 15.72 -25.74 23.24
N SER A 88 15.52 -24.72 22.45
CA SER A 88 14.97 -23.46 22.95
C SER A 88 13.48 -23.64 23.06
N ILE A 89 12.98 -24.00 24.26
CA ILE A 89 11.56 -23.97 24.56
C ILE A 89 11.15 -22.50 24.68
N LEU A 90 11.29 -21.77 23.60
CA LEU A 90 10.78 -20.41 23.45
C LEU A 90 9.31 -20.46 23.05
N ILE A 91 8.50 -21.24 23.76
CA ILE A 91 7.06 -21.04 23.77
C ILE A 91 6.85 -19.69 24.46
N GLY A 92 6.82 -18.62 23.67
CA GLY A 92 6.35 -17.31 24.11
C GLY A 92 7.37 -16.21 24.36
N SER A 93 8.60 -16.32 23.90
CA SER A 93 9.56 -15.19 23.94
C SER A 93 9.72 -14.49 22.60
N GLU A 94 8.70 -14.55 21.77
CA GLU A 94 8.67 -13.72 20.56
C GLU A 94 8.72 -12.25 20.98
N VAL A 95 9.79 -11.56 20.53
CA VAL A 95 10.02 -10.15 20.85
C VAL A 95 9.27 -9.27 19.86
N VAL A 96 8.60 -8.26 20.37
CA VAL A 96 7.87 -7.26 19.60
C VAL A 96 8.23 -5.85 20.07
N VAL A 97 8.17 -4.89 19.18
CA VAL A 97 8.48 -3.48 19.45
C VAL A 97 7.21 -2.62 19.42
N SER A 98 6.19 -3.06 18.71
CA SER A 98 5.02 -2.24 18.37
C SER A 98 4.22 -1.76 19.57
N ALA A 99 4.06 -2.56 20.61
CA ALA A 99 3.21 -2.22 21.75
C ALA A 99 3.80 -1.19 22.71
N SER A 100 5.11 -1.08 22.77
CA SER A 100 5.80 -0.23 23.75
C SER A 100 6.85 0.70 23.13
N ARG A 101 7.10 0.58 21.82
CA ARG A 101 8.25 1.19 21.12
C ARG A 101 9.62 0.75 21.66
N VAL A 102 9.63 -0.25 22.53
CA VAL A 102 10.80 -0.90 23.13
C VAL A 102 10.62 -2.39 22.96
N GLU A 103 11.68 -3.12 22.78
CA GLU A 103 11.65 -4.59 22.70
C GLU A 103 11.05 -5.20 23.97
N GLN A 104 10.04 -6.04 23.81
CA GLN A 104 9.40 -6.77 24.89
C GLN A 104 8.86 -8.10 24.39
N SER A 105 8.67 -9.07 25.31
CA SER A 105 7.98 -10.30 24.95
C SER A 105 6.52 -10.02 24.58
N ILE A 106 6.02 -10.68 23.53
CA ILE A 106 4.63 -10.55 23.08
C ILE A 106 3.65 -10.92 24.22
N LEU A 107 4.00 -11.86 25.08
CA LEU A 107 3.21 -12.28 26.24
C LEU A 107 3.13 -11.21 27.34
N GLU A 108 4.08 -10.29 27.40
CA GLU A 108 4.10 -9.19 28.36
C GLU A 108 3.36 -7.96 27.84
N SER A 109 2.98 -7.96 26.55
CA SER A 109 2.29 -6.85 25.94
C SER A 109 0.88 -6.66 26.52
N PRO A 110 0.51 -5.43 26.92
CA PRO A 110 -0.83 -5.14 27.40
C PRO A 110 -1.88 -5.07 26.29
N VAL A 111 -1.44 -5.08 25.03
CA VAL A 111 -2.30 -5.04 23.85
C VAL A 111 -2.08 -6.27 22.99
N THR A 112 -3.10 -6.65 22.24
CA THR A 112 -2.98 -7.72 21.26
C THR A 112 -2.02 -7.27 20.16
N ILE A 113 -1.03 -8.09 19.85
CA ILE A 113 -0.14 -7.91 18.71
C ILE A 113 -0.21 -9.19 17.90
N GLU A 114 -0.35 -9.05 16.61
CA GLU A 114 -0.15 -10.14 15.66
C GLU A 114 1.19 -9.89 14.97
N LYS A 115 1.99 -10.93 14.82
CA LYS A 115 3.32 -10.84 14.18
C LYS A 115 3.42 -11.86 13.06
N MET A 116 4.10 -11.48 12.02
CA MET A 116 4.56 -12.34 10.94
C MET A 116 6.08 -12.26 10.95
N ASP A 117 6.71 -13.36 11.20
CA ASP A 117 8.16 -13.46 11.23
C ASP A 117 8.75 -13.77 9.85
N LEU A 118 10.08 -13.90 9.80
CA LEU A 118 10.79 -14.17 8.56
C LEU A 118 10.36 -15.48 7.89
N LEU A 119 10.04 -16.51 8.67
CA LEU A 119 9.61 -17.81 8.13
C LEU A 119 8.20 -17.74 7.56
N ASP A 120 7.30 -17.03 8.21
CA ASP A 120 5.95 -16.78 7.71
C ASP A 120 6.00 -16.03 6.39
N ILE A 121 6.85 -15.00 6.30
CA ILE A 121 7.04 -14.20 5.08
C ILE A 121 7.61 -15.06 3.94
N GLN A 122 8.60 -15.90 4.22
CA GLN A 122 9.24 -16.75 3.21
C GLN A 122 8.34 -17.90 2.73
N ASN A 123 7.52 -18.43 3.63
CA ASN A 123 6.60 -19.54 3.33
C ASN A 123 5.21 -19.06 2.87
N ALA A 124 5.03 -17.74 2.69
CA ALA A 124 3.78 -17.17 2.21
C ALA A 124 3.35 -17.81 0.89
N ALA A 125 2.22 -18.51 0.91
CA ALA A 125 1.64 -19.16 -0.29
C ALA A 125 0.84 -18.17 -1.17
N THR A 126 1.16 -16.88 -1.10
CA THR A 126 0.47 -15.79 -1.77
C THR A 126 1.42 -15.03 -2.69
N ALA A 127 0.87 -14.28 -3.65
CA ALA A 127 1.66 -13.45 -4.56
C ALA A 127 2.34 -12.29 -3.84
N ASP A 128 1.71 -11.76 -2.77
CA ASP A 128 2.26 -10.71 -1.93
C ASP A 128 2.10 -11.07 -0.45
N PHE A 129 3.11 -10.74 0.38
CA PHE A 129 3.09 -11.00 1.81
C PHE A 129 1.93 -10.27 2.53
N MET A 130 1.43 -9.17 1.98
CA MET A 130 0.30 -8.44 2.56
C MET A 130 -1.00 -9.27 2.53
N ASP A 131 -1.11 -10.26 1.66
CA ASP A 131 -2.26 -11.17 1.64
C ASP A 131 -2.28 -12.12 2.81
N GLN A 132 -1.10 -12.45 3.34
CA GLN A 132 -0.98 -13.28 4.54
C GLN A 132 -1.55 -12.59 5.79
N LEU A 133 -1.65 -11.25 5.79
CA LEU A 133 -2.24 -10.51 6.90
C LEU A 133 -3.69 -10.89 7.17
N GLU A 134 -4.41 -11.42 6.17
CA GLU A 134 -5.78 -11.91 6.36
C GLU A 134 -5.87 -13.13 7.32
N HIS A 135 -4.76 -13.85 7.52
CA HIS A 135 -4.68 -14.95 8.47
C HIS A 135 -4.50 -14.48 9.92
N MET A 136 -4.19 -13.20 10.14
CA MET A 136 -4.09 -12.59 11.46
C MET A 136 -5.48 -12.37 12.07
N LYS A 137 -5.58 -12.47 13.38
CA LYS A 137 -6.86 -12.37 14.10
C LYS A 137 -7.49 -10.98 13.94
N GLY A 138 -8.72 -10.95 13.44
CA GLY A 138 -9.50 -9.72 13.30
C GLY A 138 -9.03 -8.79 12.19
N VAL A 139 -8.22 -9.30 11.27
CA VAL A 139 -7.77 -8.59 10.08
C VAL A 139 -8.61 -9.03 8.88
N LYS A 140 -8.99 -8.06 8.06
CA LYS A 140 -9.58 -8.27 6.75
C LYS A 140 -8.79 -7.49 5.73
N VAL A 141 -8.39 -8.16 4.66
CA VAL A 141 -7.76 -7.53 3.50
C VAL A 141 -8.78 -7.49 2.37
N SER A 142 -9.12 -6.30 1.89
CA SER A 142 -9.94 -6.14 0.69
C SER A 142 -9.04 -5.67 -0.46
N ARG A 143 -9.34 -6.17 -1.66
CA ARG A 143 -8.56 -5.87 -2.86
C ARG A 143 -9.40 -5.16 -3.89
N GLY A 144 -9.09 -3.90 -4.13
CA GLY A 144 -9.60 -3.15 -5.26
C GLY A 144 -8.71 -3.27 -6.51
N SER A 145 -7.45 -3.76 -6.31
CA SER A 145 -6.45 -3.98 -7.36
C SER A 145 -5.33 -4.88 -6.85
N LEU A 146 -4.41 -5.28 -7.72
CA LEU A 146 -3.28 -6.13 -7.37
C LEU A 146 -2.30 -5.46 -6.40
N ASN A 147 -2.03 -4.16 -6.55
CA ASN A 147 -0.98 -3.45 -5.83
C ASN A 147 -1.45 -2.65 -4.62
N LEU A 148 -2.77 -2.47 -4.44
CA LEU A 148 -3.35 -1.66 -3.36
C LEU A 148 -4.35 -2.47 -2.51
N PRO A 149 -3.86 -3.39 -1.67
CA PRO A 149 -4.70 -4.02 -0.66
C PRO A 149 -5.08 -3.00 0.42
N ALA A 150 -6.34 -2.98 0.81
CA ALA A 150 -6.83 -2.20 1.94
C ALA A 150 -6.93 -3.10 3.18
N ILE A 151 -6.22 -2.73 4.24
CA ILE A 151 -6.18 -3.46 5.50
C ILE A 151 -7.17 -2.84 6.48
N ASN A 152 -8.02 -3.68 7.05
CA ASN A 152 -9.01 -3.28 8.03
C ASN A 152 -8.89 -4.18 9.26
N THR A 153 -8.83 -3.60 10.44
CA THR A 153 -8.85 -4.36 11.68
C THR A 153 -10.21 -4.25 12.37
N ARG A 154 -10.72 -5.39 12.87
CA ARG A 154 -11.97 -5.48 13.65
C ARG A 154 -13.22 -4.97 12.91
N GLY A 155 -13.18 -4.81 11.59
CA GLY A 155 -14.32 -4.46 10.75
C GLY A 155 -14.83 -3.02 10.85
N TYR A 156 -14.04 -2.07 11.37
CA TYR A 156 -14.47 -0.67 11.60
C TYR A 156 -13.83 0.33 10.63
N ALA A 157 -13.59 -0.06 9.40
CA ALA A 157 -13.08 0.85 8.39
C ALA A 157 -13.68 0.58 7.01
N THR A 158 -13.59 1.58 6.14
CA THR A 158 -13.90 1.51 4.71
C THR A 158 -12.65 1.11 3.92
N ASP A 159 -12.79 0.91 2.61
CA ASP A 159 -11.67 0.56 1.72
C ASP A 159 -10.56 1.63 1.70
N ALA A 160 -10.92 2.92 1.79
CA ALA A 160 -9.96 4.01 2.02
C ALA A 160 -9.72 4.20 3.53
N ASN A 161 -8.90 3.34 4.13
CA ASN A 161 -8.69 3.34 5.58
C ASN A 161 -7.69 4.43 6.03
N THR A 162 -8.12 5.69 6.10
CA THR A 162 -7.31 6.82 6.58
C THR A 162 -7.00 6.77 8.09
N ARG A 163 -7.49 5.74 8.79
CA ARG A 163 -7.30 5.54 10.23
C ARG A 163 -6.37 4.38 10.55
N PHE A 164 -5.70 3.88 9.53
CA PHE A 164 -4.71 2.81 9.62
C PHE A 164 -3.33 3.41 9.32
N VAL A 165 -2.37 3.20 10.21
CA VAL A 165 -1.00 3.68 10.05
C VAL A 165 -0.11 2.52 9.60
N MET A 166 0.58 2.70 8.51
CA MET A 166 1.53 1.73 7.96
C MET A 166 2.93 2.34 7.93
N LEU A 167 3.81 1.76 8.73
CA LEU A 167 5.18 2.23 8.91
C LEU A 167 6.18 1.22 8.33
N VAL A 168 7.13 1.69 7.55
CA VAL A 168 8.31 0.93 7.13
C VAL A 168 9.54 1.56 7.79
N ASP A 169 10.21 0.82 8.66
CA ASP A 169 11.32 1.34 9.46
C ASP A 169 10.97 2.65 10.19
N GLY A 170 9.73 2.77 10.67
CA GLY A 170 9.21 3.96 11.34
C GLY A 170 8.83 5.13 10.42
N MET A 171 8.92 5.00 9.10
CA MET A 171 8.48 5.99 8.12
C MET A 171 7.06 5.70 7.66
N ASP A 172 6.18 6.70 7.73
CA ASP A 172 4.78 6.60 7.30
C ASP A 172 4.70 6.56 5.77
N THR A 173 4.09 5.51 5.23
CA THR A 173 3.94 5.30 3.79
C THR A 173 2.66 5.92 3.21
N SER A 174 1.88 6.63 4.02
CA SER A 174 0.69 7.31 3.55
C SER A 174 1.04 8.49 2.64
N SER A 175 0.21 8.73 1.61
CA SER A 175 0.31 9.98 0.84
C SER A 175 -0.02 11.17 1.73
N PRO A 176 0.83 12.22 1.81
CA PRO A 176 0.60 13.36 2.69
C PRO A 176 -0.71 14.10 2.43
N ILE A 177 -1.15 14.23 1.17
CA ILE A 177 -2.37 14.96 0.83
C ILE A 177 -3.63 14.11 1.02
N LEU A 178 -3.56 12.81 0.75
CA LEU A 178 -4.72 11.90 0.79
C LEU A 178 -4.86 11.19 2.13
N ASN A 179 -3.77 11.10 2.91
CA ASN A 179 -3.72 10.52 4.23
C ASN A 179 -4.26 9.07 4.29
N PHE A 180 -3.96 8.25 3.29
CA PHE A 180 -4.23 6.83 3.31
C PHE A 180 -2.98 6.02 2.92
N PRO A 181 -2.82 4.80 3.45
CA PRO A 181 -1.68 3.95 3.14
C PRO A 181 -1.68 3.54 1.66
N THR A 182 -0.50 3.62 1.03
CA THR A 182 -0.31 3.27 -0.38
C THR A 182 -0.12 1.76 -0.61
N GLY A 183 -0.48 0.92 0.36
CA GLY A 183 -0.31 -0.52 0.29
C GLY A 183 1.15 -0.91 0.08
N ASN A 184 1.41 -1.91 -0.78
CA ASN A 184 2.77 -2.30 -1.14
C ASN A 184 3.32 -1.55 -2.37
N LEU A 185 2.58 -0.56 -2.91
CA LEU A 185 3.04 0.24 -4.06
C LEU A 185 4.35 0.99 -3.74
N VAL A 186 4.47 1.49 -2.50
CA VAL A 186 5.65 2.21 -1.99
C VAL A 186 6.38 1.43 -0.88
N GLY A 187 5.86 0.28 -0.49
CA GLY A 187 6.32 -0.52 0.64
C GLY A 187 7.76 -1.03 0.56
N ILE A 188 8.01 -2.12 1.26
CA ILE A 188 9.34 -2.74 1.36
C ILE A 188 9.51 -3.88 0.34
N ASN A 189 10.75 -4.13 -0.09
CA ASN A 189 11.08 -5.35 -0.84
C ASN A 189 10.90 -6.57 0.08
N PRO A 190 10.12 -7.60 -0.31
CA PRO A 190 9.91 -8.80 0.52
C PRO A 190 11.20 -9.51 0.95
N LEU A 191 12.25 -9.45 0.15
CA LEU A 191 13.57 -10.02 0.53
C LEU A 191 14.28 -9.25 1.64
N ASP A 192 13.94 -7.95 1.81
CA ASP A 192 14.50 -7.11 2.88
C ASP A 192 13.58 -7.04 4.11
N LEU A 193 12.40 -7.61 4.05
CA LEU A 193 11.46 -7.65 5.17
C LEU A 193 11.90 -8.70 6.19
N GLU A 194 12.05 -8.28 7.44
CA GLU A 194 12.42 -9.13 8.58
C GLU A 194 11.19 -9.56 9.36
N SER A 195 10.31 -8.60 9.66
CA SER A 195 9.06 -8.85 10.40
C SER A 195 7.98 -7.85 10.06
N VAL A 196 6.74 -8.28 10.28
CA VAL A 196 5.56 -7.42 10.27
C VAL A 196 4.87 -7.57 11.62
N GLU A 197 4.69 -6.46 12.33
CA GLU A 197 3.94 -6.41 13.56
C GLU A 197 2.67 -5.59 13.35
N LEU A 198 1.54 -6.11 13.76
CA LEU A 198 0.24 -5.46 13.65
C LEU A 198 -0.41 -5.30 15.02
N ILE A 199 -0.73 -4.07 15.37
CA ILE A 199 -1.58 -3.75 16.52
C ILE A 199 -2.99 -3.50 16.00
N PRO A 200 -3.94 -4.42 16.17
CA PRO A 200 -5.32 -4.20 15.75
C PRO A 200 -6.04 -3.23 16.70
N GLY A 201 -6.60 -2.17 16.14
CA GLY A 201 -7.33 -1.14 16.90
C GLY A 201 -6.48 0.08 17.26
N ALA A 202 -6.87 0.79 18.32
CA ALA A 202 -6.27 2.08 18.65
C ALA A 202 -4.91 1.97 19.33
N SER A 203 -3.90 2.64 18.77
CA SER A 203 -2.55 2.78 19.32
C SER A 203 -2.05 4.24 19.31
N SER A 204 -2.98 5.19 19.27
CA SER A 204 -2.70 6.63 19.11
C SER A 204 -1.82 7.22 20.22
N ALA A 205 -1.84 6.64 21.43
CA ALA A 205 -0.99 7.11 22.52
C ALA A 205 0.51 7.05 22.19
N LEU A 206 0.94 6.12 21.37
CA LEU A 206 2.33 5.93 20.98
C LEU A 206 2.62 6.42 19.55
N TYR A 207 1.68 6.22 18.63
CA TYR A 207 1.88 6.46 17.19
C TYR A 207 1.21 7.75 16.69
N GLY A 208 0.44 8.42 17.55
CA GLY A 208 -0.19 9.71 17.26
C GLY A 208 -1.55 9.61 16.56
N PRO A 209 -2.04 10.73 16.03
CA PRO A 209 -3.29 10.79 15.28
C PRO A 209 -3.29 9.76 14.13
N ASN A 210 -4.46 9.33 13.68
CA ASN A 210 -4.67 8.32 12.64
C ASN A 210 -4.41 6.85 13.07
N ALA A 211 -3.63 6.57 14.12
CA ALA A 211 -3.44 5.21 14.64
C ALA A 211 -4.67 4.74 15.44
N PHE A 212 -5.84 4.69 14.78
CA PHE A 212 -7.14 4.43 15.40
C PHE A 212 -7.72 3.07 15.02
N ASN A 213 -7.62 2.67 13.75
CA ASN A 213 -8.11 1.36 13.29
C ASN A 213 -7.03 0.29 13.32
N GLY A 214 -5.77 0.67 13.38
CA GLY A 214 -4.64 -0.23 13.50
C GLY A 214 -3.33 0.44 13.16
N THR A 215 -2.23 -0.17 13.57
CA THR A 215 -0.88 0.23 13.22
C THR A 215 -0.09 -1.00 12.80
N MET A 216 0.49 -0.95 11.61
CA MET A 216 1.36 -1.97 11.07
C MET A 216 2.79 -1.45 11.00
N LEU A 217 3.70 -2.18 11.58
CA LEU A 217 5.13 -1.92 11.53
C LEU A 217 5.80 -3.00 10.69
N MET A 218 6.52 -2.57 9.67
CA MET A 218 7.39 -3.41 8.86
C MET A 218 8.83 -3.06 9.15
N THR A 219 9.60 -4.05 9.59
CA THR A 219 11.01 -3.89 9.92
C THR A 219 11.87 -4.49 8.82
N SER A 220 12.85 -3.73 8.36
CA SER A 220 13.80 -4.20 7.35
C SER A 220 14.99 -4.92 7.97
N LYS A 221 15.54 -5.90 7.27
CA LYS A 221 16.71 -6.67 7.66
C LYS A 221 17.92 -5.78 7.88
N SER A 222 18.59 -5.99 8.99
CA SER A 222 19.89 -5.36 9.29
C SER A 222 20.94 -5.77 8.25
N PRO A 223 21.67 -4.82 7.63
CA PRO A 223 22.74 -5.17 6.69
C PRO A 223 23.99 -5.74 7.37
N PHE A 224 24.09 -5.65 8.69
CA PHE A 224 25.16 -6.28 9.46
C PHE A 224 24.91 -7.76 9.68
N GLU A 225 23.65 -8.15 9.92
CA GLU A 225 23.25 -9.51 10.23
C GLU A 225 22.93 -10.32 8.98
N TYR A 226 22.17 -9.74 8.07
CA TYR A 226 21.70 -10.41 6.84
C TYR A 226 22.53 -9.95 5.63
N GLN A 227 23.73 -10.49 5.48
CA GLN A 227 24.62 -10.17 4.38
C GLN A 227 24.43 -11.11 3.17
N GLY A 228 24.94 -10.69 2.03
CA GLY A 228 24.95 -11.48 0.78
C GLY A 228 23.93 -11.01 -0.24
N LEU A 229 23.79 -11.80 -1.31
CA LEU A 229 22.88 -11.58 -2.42
C LEU A 229 21.68 -12.53 -2.29
N SER A 230 20.48 -11.97 -2.35
CA SER A 230 19.24 -12.73 -2.46
C SER A 230 18.50 -12.31 -3.73
N VAL A 231 17.99 -13.29 -4.46
CA VAL A 231 17.21 -13.08 -5.70
C VAL A 231 15.97 -13.96 -5.64
N GLN A 232 14.83 -13.38 -5.98
CA GLN A 232 13.57 -14.11 -6.12
C GLN A 232 12.92 -13.74 -7.46
N VAL A 233 12.47 -14.74 -8.18
CA VAL A 233 11.68 -14.57 -9.41
C VAL A 233 10.37 -15.35 -9.23
N THR A 234 9.26 -14.65 -9.39
CA THR A 234 7.93 -15.24 -9.36
C THR A 234 7.27 -15.04 -10.71
N GLN A 235 6.73 -16.11 -11.27
CA GLN A 235 5.98 -16.10 -12.53
C GLN A 235 4.62 -16.75 -12.31
N GLY A 236 3.59 -16.16 -12.90
CA GLY A 236 2.23 -16.66 -12.80
C GLY A 236 1.33 -16.02 -13.83
N PHE A 237 0.05 -16.18 -13.64
CA PHE A 237 -0.96 -15.58 -14.48
C PHE A 237 -2.05 -14.95 -13.62
N THR A 238 -2.51 -13.77 -14.01
CA THR A 238 -3.77 -13.22 -13.54
C THR A 238 -4.88 -13.68 -14.46
N THR A 239 -5.98 -14.15 -13.89
CA THR A 239 -7.17 -14.57 -14.64
C THR A 239 -8.34 -13.74 -14.18
N SER A 240 -9.18 -13.29 -15.12
CA SER A 240 -10.41 -12.58 -14.84
C SER A 240 -11.56 -13.27 -15.55
N ASP A 241 -12.69 -13.47 -14.85
CA ASP A 241 -13.92 -13.98 -15.44
C ASP A 241 -14.69 -12.90 -16.22
N ALA A 242 -14.14 -11.68 -16.29
CA ALA A 242 -14.74 -10.54 -16.96
C ALA A 242 -14.67 -10.67 -18.48
N GLY A 243 -15.42 -11.62 -19.01
CA GLY A 243 -15.82 -11.68 -20.43
C GLY A 243 -14.87 -12.35 -21.41
N ASN A 244 -13.56 -12.27 -21.25
CA ASN A 244 -12.61 -12.76 -22.26
C ASN A 244 -11.75 -13.95 -21.84
N ASN A 245 -11.78 -14.39 -20.57
CA ASN A 245 -10.87 -15.41 -20.01
C ASN A 245 -9.39 -15.12 -20.34
N ASP A 246 -9.00 -13.85 -20.42
CA ASP A 246 -7.66 -13.48 -20.78
C ASP A 246 -6.72 -13.80 -19.61
N GLN A 247 -5.75 -14.66 -19.88
CA GLN A 247 -4.66 -14.94 -18.96
C GLN A 247 -3.55 -13.95 -19.23
N ASN A 248 -3.33 -13.04 -18.28
CA ASN A 248 -2.25 -12.08 -18.36
C ASN A 248 -1.05 -12.55 -17.54
N LEU A 249 0.15 -12.34 -18.05
CA LEU A 249 1.37 -12.74 -17.38
C LEU A 249 1.57 -11.89 -16.12
N TYR A 250 1.80 -12.57 -14.99
CA TYR A 250 2.26 -11.97 -13.74
C TYR A 250 3.74 -12.28 -13.56
N SER A 251 4.56 -11.26 -13.38
CA SER A 251 6.01 -11.38 -13.19
C SER A 251 6.47 -10.51 -12.04
N LYS A 252 7.27 -11.08 -11.13
CA LYS A 252 7.85 -10.36 -9.99
C LYS A 252 9.33 -10.70 -9.87
N TYR A 253 10.16 -9.68 -9.77
CA TYR A 253 11.61 -9.75 -9.63
C TYR A 253 12.04 -8.99 -8.40
N ASN A 254 12.63 -9.70 -7.44
CA ASN A 254 13.17 -9.10 -6.23
C ASN A 254 14.66 -9.40 -6.13
N ILE A 255 15.45 -8.38 -5.81
CA ILE A 255 16.89 -8.49 -5.59
C ILE A 255 17.23 -7.74 -4.30
N ARG A 256 18.01 -8.35 -3.44
CA ARG A 256 18.59 -7.75 -2.24
C ARG A 256 20.07 -8.06 -2.17
N TYR A 257 20.87 -7.06 -1.91
CA TYR A 257 22.29 -7.22 -1.60
C TYR A 257 22.66 -6.41 -0.38
N ALA A 258 23.39 -7.02 0.57
CA ALA A 258 23.93 -6.32 1.72
C ALA A 258 25.33 -6.80 2.04
N LYS A 259 26.17 -5.88 2.53
CA LYS A 259 27.54 -6.17 2.93
C LYS A 259 28.01 -5.27 4.06
N ALA A 260 28.57 -5.88 5.09
CA ALA A 260 29.28 -5.19 6.15
C ALA A 260 30.80 -5.19 5.92
N PHE A 261 31.46 -4.11 6.35
CA PHE A 261 32.90 -3.90 6.27
C PHE A 261 33.44 -3.63 7.68
N ASN A 262 34.29 -4.52 8.16
CA ASN A 262 34.94 -4.44 9.49
C ASN A 262 33.93 -4.24 10.64
N ASP A 263 32.73 -4.74 10.50
CA ASP A 263 31.63 -4.61 11.46
C ASP A 263 31.30 -3.14 11.88
N LYS A 264 31.75 -2.16 11.09
CA LYS A 264 31.54 -0.73 11.33
C LYS A 264 30.69 -0.05 10.29
N LEU A 265 30.86 -0.39 9.03
CA LEU A 265 30.13 0.17 7.92
C LEU A 265 29.38 -0.95 7.22
N ALA A 266 28.11 -0.79 7.01
CA ALA A 266 27.32 -1.71 6.17
C ALA A 266 26.53 -0.95 5.12
N ILE A 267 26.37 -1.58 3.97
CA ILE A 267 25.53 -1.08 2.87
C ILE A 267 24.48 -2.13 2.52
N LYS A 268 23.30 -1.69 2.14
CA LYS A 268 22.30 -2.53 1.51
C LYS A 268 21.70 -1.84 0.28
N VAL A 269 21.34 -2.65 -0.72
CA VAL A 269 20.68 -2.22 -1.94
C VAL A 269 19.57 -3.21 -2.24
N ASN A 270 18.39 -2.70 -2.47
CA ASN A 270 17.20 -3.47 -2.81
C ASN A 270 16.62 -2.99 -4.13
N PHE A 271 16.09 -3.92 -4.90
CA PHE A 271 15.33 -3.66 -6.11
C PHE A 271 14.17 -4.64 -6.21
N ALA A 272 12.99 -4.15 -6.51
CA ALA A 272 11.81 -4.95 -6.80
C ALA A 272 11.10 -4.39 -8.03
N TYR A 273 10.64 -5.28 -8.90
CA TYR A 273 9.86 -4.92 -10.07
C TYR A 273 8.77 -5.96 -10.32
N ASP A 274 7.53 -5.50 -10.32
CA ASP A 274 6.35 -6.32 -10.53
C ASP A 274 5.64 -5.85 -11.81
N MET A 275 5.22 -6.79 -12.64
CA MET A 275 4.39 -6.56 -13.84
C MET A 275 3.20 -7.49 -13.82
N ALA A 276 2.03 -6.94 -14.01
CA ALA A 276 0.78 -7.67 -14.14
C ALA A 276 -0.24 -6.82 -14.90
N SER A 277 -1.42 -7.35 -15.11
CA SER A 277 -2.60 -6.57 -15.52
C SER A 277 -3.66 -6.70 -14.43
N ASP A 278 -4.21 -5.56 -13.99
CA ASP A 278 -5.38 -5.54 -13.14
C ASP A 278 -6.62 -6.04 -13.90
N TRP A 279 -7.67 -6.39 -13.17
CA TRP A 279 -8.96 -6.70 -13.81
C TRP A 279 -9.73 -5.41 -14.10
N MET A 280 -10.46 -5.40 -15.19
CA MET A 280 -11.50 -4.41 -15.46
C MET A 280 -12.84 -4.97 -15.00
N ALA A 281 -13.57 -4.19 -14.23
CA ALA A 281 -14.86 -4.63 -13.74
C ALA A 281 -15.91 -4.53 -14.86
N ASN A 282 -16.73 -5.58 -15.00
CA ASN A 282 -17.78 -5.68 -16.01
C ASN A 282 -19.14 -6.05 -15.42
N ASP A 283 -19.35 -5.82 -14.14
CA ASP A 283 -20.64 -5.99 -13.51
C ASP A 283 -21.55 -4.82 -13.91
N TYR A 284 -22.58 -5.13 -14.70
CA TYR A 284 -23.58 -4.17 -15.19
C TYR A 284 -24.88 -4.20 -14.40
N THR A 285 -24.87 -4.75 -13.18
CA THR A 285 -26.00 -4.62 -12.28
C THR A 285 -26.21 -3.15 -11.90
N THR A 286 -27.41 -2.82 -11.49
CA THR A 286 -27.73 -1.45 -11.10
C THR A 286 -27.33 -1.18 -9.65
N ASN A 287 -26.86 0.04 -9.37
CA ASN A 287 -26.59 0.49 -8.00
C ASN A 287 -27.87 0.56 -7.16
N VAL A 288 -29.01 0.89 -7.80
CA VAL A 288 -30.31 0.94 -7.16
C VAL A 288 -31.36 0.37 -8.13
N ASP A 289 -32.13 -0.60 -7.69
CA ASP A 289 -33.20 -1.20 -8.49
C ASP A 289 -34.43 -0.27 -8.62
N ILE A 290 -35.42 -0.72 -9.38
CA ILE A 290 -36.63 0.05 -9.62
C ILE A 290 -37.47 0.31 -8.35
N ASP A 291 -37.28 -0.52 -7.33
CA ASP A 291 -37.96 -0.42 -6.04
C ASP A 291 -37.12 0.40 -5.01
N GLY A 292 -35.95 0.89 -5.42
CA GLY A 292 -35.01 1.67 -4.58
C GLY A 292 -34.11 0.84 -3.67
N ASN A 293 -34.02 -0.48 -3.90
CA ASN A 293 -33.08 -1.33 -3.17
C ASN A 293 -31.68 -1.18 -3.76
N ALA A 294 -30.68 -1.12 -2.88
CA ALA A 294 -29.29 -1.09 -3.30
C ALA A 294 -28.85 -2.45 -3.90
N PHE A 295 -28.04 -2.39 -4.96
CA PHE A 295 -27.46 -3.55 -5.63
C PHE A 295 -28.53 -4.54 -6.14
N GLY A 296 -29.45 -4.02 -6.96
CA GLY A 296 -30.50 -4.85 -7.53
C GLY A 296 -29.97 -5.90 -8.50
N ASP A 297 -30.45 -7.13 -8.37
CA ASP A 297 -30.04 -8.29 -9.20
C ASP A 297 -30.61 -8.26 -10.64
N ILE A 298 -31.34 -7.21 -10.99
CA ILE A 298 -32.04 -7.11 -12.28
C ILE A 298 -31.16 -6.33 -13.26
N ASP A 299 -30.95 -6.88 -14.46
CA ASP A 299 -30.33 -6.14 -15.56
C ASP A 299 -31.29 -5.02 -16.03
N MET A 300 -30.96 -3.79 -15.65
CA MET A 300 -31.72 -2.59 -15.98
C MET A 300 -31.19 -1.84 -17.21
N ARG A 301 -30.22 -2.40 -17.93
CA ARG A 301 -29.71 -1.75 -19.16
C ARG A 301 -30.84 -1.43 -20.12
N GLY A 302 -30.83 -0.19 -20.60
CA GLY A 302 -31.91 0.33 -21.45
C GLY A 302 -33.05 0.99 -20.68
N GLN A 303 -33.12 0.88 -19.34
CA GLN A 303 -34.06 1.65 -18.55
C GLN A 303 -33.60 3.11 -18.42
N PRO A 304 -34.55 4.07 -18.31
CA PRO A 304 -34.22 5.49 -18.26
C PRO A 304 -33.37 5.89 -17.06
N ASN A 305 -33.52 5.21 -15.93
CA ASN A 305 -32.88 5.46 -14.66
C ASN A 305 -31.74 4.48 -14.36
N PHE A 306 -31.25 3.74 -15.35
CA PHE A 306 -30.16 2.79 -15.15
C PHE A 306 -28.88 3.50 -14.66
N ASN A 307 -28.41 3.10 -13.51
CA ASN A 307 -27.16 3.53 -12.90
C ASN A 307 -26.27 2.30 -12.70
N GLY A 308 -25.45 2.01 -13.70
CA GLY A 308 -24.64 0.79 -13.72
C GLY A 308 -23.49 0.84 -12.72
N LEU A 309 -23.24 -0.27 -12.04
CA LEU A 309 -22.21 -0.37 -11.01
C LEU A 309 -20.81 -0.05 -11.56
N ASN A 310 -20.48 -0.47 -12.77
CA ASN A 310 -19.19 -0.27 -13.42
C ASN A 310 -19.29 0.57 -14.70
N LEU A 311 -20.25 1.49 -14.73
CA LEU A 311 -20.33 2.55 -15.74
C LEU A 311 -19.95 3.88 -15.10
N HIS A 312 -19.40 4.76 -15.89
CA HIS A 312 -18.91 6.05 -15.43
C HIS A 312 -19.48 7.18 -16.30
N GLY A 313 -19.87 8.26 -15.64
CA GLY A 313 -20.49 9.40 -16.31
C GLY A 313 -22.03 9.35 -16.38
N ASP A 314 -22.64 8.31 -15.84
CA ASP A 314 -24.09 8.19 -15.62
C ASP A 314 -24.53 8.56 -14.20
N ASP A 315 -23.58 8.77 -13.28
CA ASP A 315 -23.80 8.95 -11.84
C ASP A 315 -24.64 10.19 -11.47
N ILE A 316 -24.67 11.21 -12.32
CA ILE A 316 -25.39 12.44 -12.05
C ILE A 316 -26.82 12.32 -12.57
N PRO A 317 -27.84 12.21 -11.68
CA PRO A 317 -29.22 12.15 -12.11
C PRO A 317 -29.64 13.49 -12.74
N ILE A 318 -30.39 13.42 -13.84
CA ILE A 318 -31.02 14.58 -14.46
C ILE A 318 -32.48 14.60 -13.98
N PRO A 319 -32.83 15.42 -12.98
CA PRO A 319 -34.19 15.49 -12.52
C PRO A 319 -35.09 16.06 -13.65
N LEU A 320 -36.01 15.27 -14.11
CA LEU A 320 -37.07 15.79 -14.99
C LEU A 320 -38.06 16.58 -14.13
N PRO A 321 -38.17 17.91 -14.29
CA PRO A 321 -39.24 18.65 -13.64
C PRO A 321 -40.57 18.21 -14.24
N LEU A 322 -41.33 17.41 -13.49
CA LEU A 322 -42.70 16.99 -13.85
C LEU A 322 -43.70 18.16 -13.91
N SER A 323 -43.26 19.37 -13.57
CA SER A 323 -44.04 20.60 -13.69
C SER A 323 -43.66 21.42 -14.93
N LEU A 324 -43.58 20.82 -16.09
CA LEU A 324 -43.71 21.59 -17.32
C LEU A 324 -45.16 22.03 -17.41
N SER A 325 -45.46 23.22 -16.88
CA SER A 325 -46.74 23.88 -16.99
C SER A 325 -47.14 23.95 -18.48
N GLY A 326 -48.08 23.11 -18.88
CA GLY A 326 -48.51 22.96 -20.26
C GLY A 326 -48.51 21.51 -20.79
N PHE A 327 -47.87 20.58 -20.11
CA PHE A 327 -47.85 19.16 -20.47
C PHE A 327 -48.51 18.29 -19.40
N SER A 328 -49.79 18.52 -19.13
CA SER A 328 -50.60 17.74 -18.17
C SER A 328 -50.77 16.25 -18.53
N TRP A 329 -50.27 15.82 -19.68
CA TRP A 329 -50.38 14.45 -20.17
C TRP A 329 -49.05 13.62 -19.99
N VAL A 330 -47.97 14.21 -19.49
CA VAL A 330 -46.81 13.46 -18.99
C VAL A 330 -47.22 12.61 -17.78
N GLY A 331 -48.44 12.74 -17.31
CA GLY A 331 -49.11 11.92 -16.28
C GLY A 331 -49.37 10.46 -16.63
N GLY A 332 -48.65 9.88 -17.59
CA GLY A 332 -48.60 8.43 -17.80
C GLY A 332 -47.65 7.67 -16.88
N LEU A 333 -46.87 8.37 -16.07
CA LEU A 333 -46.05 7.74 -15.04
C LEU A 333 -46.94 7.59 -13.78
N PRO A 334 -47.15 6.34 -13.29
CA PRO A 334 -47.97 6.10 -12.11
C PRO A 334 -47.44 6.88 -10.89
N GLY A 335 -48.32 7.69 -10.28
CA GLY A 335 -48.07 8.21 -8.95
C GLY A 335 -47.29 9.52 -8.84
N GLY A 336 -47.01 10.25 -9.91
CA GLY A 336 -46.26 11.51 -9.81
C GLY A 336 -44.78 11.33 -9.39
N GLN A 337 -44.22 10.18 -9.66
CA GLN A 337 -42.82 9.89 -9.38
C GLN A 337 -41.91 10.76 -10.25
N VAL A 338 -40.89 11.35 -9.63
CA VAL A 338 -39.78 11.97 -10.35
C VAL A 338 -39.00 10.82 -10.99
N LEU A 339 -38.97 10.76 -12.31
CA LEU A 339 -38.14 9.79 -13.02
C LEU A 339 -36.70 10.33 -12.99
N ASP A 340 -35.85 9.70 -12.22
CA ASP A 340 -34.40 9.96 -12.26
C ASP A 340 -33.89 9.46 -13.62
N LEU A 341 -33.66 10.40 -14.51
CA LEU A 341 -33.09 10.10 -15.82
C LEU A 341 -31.58 10.10 -15.72
N ARG A 342 -30.97 9.03 -16.22
CA ARG A 342 -29.51 8.89 -16.24
C ARG A 342 -28.96 8.94 -17.66
N ARG A 343 -27.81 9.59 -17.85
CA ARG A 343 -27.04 9.56 -19.11
C ARG A 343 -26.59 8.15 -19.42
N THR A 344 -26.18 7.90 -20.64
CA THR A 344 -25.45 6.68 -21.00
C THR A 344 -24.02 6.80 -20.48
N GLY A 345 -23.64 5.90 -19.57
CA GLY A 345 -22.29 5.84 -19.02
C GLY A 345 -21.31 5.13 -19.97
N PHE A 346 -20.03 5.29 -19.68
CA PHE A 346 -18.95 4.62 -20.38
C PHE A 346 -18.41 3.46 -19.55
N PRO A 347 -18.17 2.27 -20.15
CA PRO A 347 -17.47 1.19 -19.47
C PRO A 347 -15.99 1.55 -19.23
N GLU A 348 -15.36 0.90 -18.27
CA GLU A 348 -13.97 1.15 -17.89
C GLU A 348 -13.00 1.03 -19.07
N GLU A 349 -13.20 0.05 -19.93
CA GLU A 349 -12.38 -0.19 -21.13
C GLU A 349 -12.41 1.00 -22.13
N ALA A 350 -13.48 1.81 -22.10
CA ALA A 350 -13.56 3.00 -22.93
C ALA A 350 -12.78 4.19 -22.35
N LEU A 351 -12.62 4.23 -21.03
CA LEU A 351 -12.02 5.34 -20.29
C LEU A 351 -10.54 5.11 -19.96
N MET A 352 -10.15 3.85 -19.78
CA MET A 352 -8.76 3.46 -19.54
C MET A 352 -8.15 2.92 -20.83
N GLU A 353 -6.91 3.34 -21.14
CA GLU A 353 -6.18 2.82 -22.30
C GLU A 353 -5.65 1.41 -22.05
N ASP A 354 -5.28 1.16 -20.80
CA ASP A 354 -4.76 -0.12 -20.34
C ASP A 354 -5.16 -0.36 -18.88
N ASN A 355 -4.96 -1.59 -18.45
CA ASN A 355 -5.14 -2.04 -17.08
C ASN A 355 -3.80 -2.50 -16.46
N ASP A 356 -2.70 -1.91 -16.88
CA ASP A 356 -1.37 -2.22 -16.36
C ASP A 356 -1.30 -2.01 -14.85
N ALA A 357 -0.80 -3.05 -14.18
CA ALA A 357 -0.48 -3.05 -12.76
C ALA A 357 1.02 -3.29 -12.63
N SER A 358 1.80 -2.23 -12.67
CA SER A 358 3.26 -2.28 -12.52
C SER A 358 3.67 -1.64 -11.21
N ASN A 359 4.73 -2.18 -10.62
CA ASN A 359 5.33 -1.60 -9.42
C ASN A 359 6.85 -1.70 -9.50
N MET A 360 7.53 -0.61 -9.22
CA MET A 360 8.99 -0.59 -9.11
C MET A 360 9.40 0.05 -7.79
N LYS A 361 10.21 -0.66 -7.02
CA LYS A 361 10.77 -0.19 -5.75
C LYS A 361 12.27 -0.37 -5.73
N TYR A 362 12.96 0.58 -5.17
CA TYR A 362 14.38 0.46 -4.88
C TYR A 362 14.75 1.27 -3.65
N ASP A 363 15.71 0.77 -2.89
CA ASP A 363 16.29 1.50 -1.78
C ASP A 363 17.79 1.23 -1.66
N ILE A 364 18.48 2.20 -1.08
CA ILE A 364 19.90 2.17 -0.77
C ILE A 364 20.07 2.64 0.67
N GLY A 365 20.61 1.77 1.52
CA GLY A 365 20.88 2.04 2.92
C GLY A 365 22.38 2.00 3.22
N ILE A 366 22.82 2.90 4.08
CA ILE A 366 24.17 2.95 4.66
C ILE A 366 24.00 3.00 6.17
N ASN A 367 24.62 2.05 6.87
CA ASN A 367 24.62 1.95 8.32
C ASN A 367 26.06 2.05 8.83
N TYR A 368 26.27 2.86 9.85
CA TYR A 368 27.60 3.08 10.43
C TYR A 368 27.56 3.00 11.95
N ARG A 369 28.26 2.04 12.53
CA ARG A 369 28.46 1.91 13.97
C ARG A 369 29.50 2.91 14.43
N ILE A 370 29.04 4.01 15.04
CA ILE A 370 29.90 5.07 15.59
C ILE A 370 30.73 4.49 16.73
N ASN A 371 30.10 3.71 17.57
CA ASN A 371 30.69 2.87 18.61
C ASN A 371 29.79 1.64 18.84
N ASP A 372 30.11 0.80 19.82
CA ASP A 372 29.39 -0.46 20.09
C ASP A 372 27.93 -0.26 20.51
N ASN A 373 27.55 0.95 20.94
CA ASN A 373 26.23 1.25 21.45
C ASN A 373 25.47 2.31 20.61
N LEU A 374 26.07 2.83 19.52
CA LEU A 374 25.43 3.88 18.72
C LEU A 374 25.65 3.64 17.23
N GLU A 375 24.57 3.45 16.53
CA GLU A 375 24.52 3.29 15.08
C GLU A 375 23.86 4.50 14.42
N ALA A 376 24.45 4.96 13.31
CA ALA A 376 23.87 5.95 12.41
C ALA A 376 23.41 5.27 11.12
N SER A 377 22.26 5.65 10.61
CA SER A 377 21.72 5.15 9.35
C SER A 377 21.34 6.28 8.39
N LEU A 378 21.57 6.07 7.11
CA LEU A 378 21.11 6.90 6.02
C LEU A 378 20.40 6.00 5.02
N LEU A 379 19.16 6.34 4.64
CA LEU A 379 18.38 5.57 3.68
C LEU A 379 17.77 6.49 2.63
N TYR A 380 17.88 6.08 1.38
CA TYR A 380 17.04 6.56 0.29
C TYR A 380 16.16 5.41 -0.20
N ARG A 381 14.85 5.66 -0.33
CA ARG A 381 13.86 4.71 -0.84
C ARG A 381 12.96 5.40 -1.84
N LYS A 382 12.64 4.74 -2.93
CA LYS A 382 11.59 5.17 -3.86
C LYS A 382 10.77 3.96 -4.29
N GLY A 383 9.46 4.15 -4.34
CA GLY A 383 8.53 3.17 -4.87
C GLY A 383 7.41 3.84 -5.63
N GLY A 384 6.80 3.11 -6.55
CA GLY A 384 5.68 3.61 -7.34
C GLY A 384 5.37 2.73 -8.54
N GLY A 385 4.40 3.14 -9.34
CA GLY A 385 3.97 2.41 -10.53
C GLY A 385 2.56 2.75 -10.96
N ASN A 386 1.97 1.84 -11.71
CA ASN A 386 0.64 1.93 -12.25
C ASN A 386 -0.28 0.94 -11.54
N THR A 387 -1.51 1.33 -11.26
CA THR A 387 -2.52 0.45 -10.68
C THR A 387 -3.89 1.11 -10.70
N ILE A 388 -4.93 0.37 -10.40
CA ILE A 388 -6.28 0.89 -10.23
C ILE A 388 -6.58 0.96 -8.74
N TYR A 389 -7.03 2.12 -8.25
CA TYR A 389 -7.57 2.24 -6.92
C TYR A 389 -9.10 2.18 -6.99
N THR A 390 -9.70 1.24 -6.28
CA THR A 390 -11.15 1.08 -6.18
C THR A 390 -11.59 1.33 -4.74
N GLY A 391 -12.29 2.43 -4.52
CA GLY A 391 -12.91 2.80 -3.25
C GLY A 391 -14.29 3.37 -3.52
N THR A 392 -14.71 4.41 -2.78
CA THR A 392 -15.95 5.16 -3.05
C THR A 392 -15.94 5.76 -4.45
N GLN A 393 -14.78 6.07 -4.96
CA GLN A 393 -14.49 6.52 -6.30
C GLN A 393 -13.38 5.65 -6.89
N LYS A 394 -13.29 5.59 -8.20
CA LYS A 394 -12.29 4.81 -8.90
C LYS A 394 -11.26 5.71 -9.58
N TYR A 395 -9.98 5.38 -9.37
CA TYR A 395 -8.85 6.13 -9.92
C TYR A 395 -7.91 5.19 -10.67
N LYS A 396 -7.40 5.63 -11.81
CA LYS A 396 -6.21 5.04 -12.42
C LYS A 396 -5.01 5.83 -11.92
N LEU A 397 -4.15 5.17 -11.13
CA LEU A 397 -2.84 5.68 -10.78
C LEU A 397 -1.92 5.36 -11.95
N ASP A 398 -1.34 6.40 -12.53
CA ASP A 398 -0.46 6.31 -13.70
C ASP A 398 0.84 7.07 -13.41
N GLY A 399 1.94 6.33 -13.25
CA GLY A 399 3.22 6.89 -12.86
C GLY A 399 3.29 7.42 -11.43
N PHE A 400 2.34 7.04 -10.55
CA PHE A 400 2.40 7.43 -9.14
C PHE A 400 3.70 7.00 -8.50
N SER A 401 4.35 7.87 -7.73
CA SER A 401 5.55 7.52 -6.96
C SER A 401 5.68 8.30 -5.66
N GLN A 402 6.37 7.68 -4.70
CA GLN A 402 6.73 8.32 -3.44
C GLN A 402 8.18 7.97 -3.11
N GLN A 403 8.92 8.96 -2.64
CA GLN A 403 10.32 8.79 -2.24
C GLN A 403 10.55 9.23 -0.81
N PHE A 404 11.54 8.63 -0.18
CA PHE A 404 11.95 8.88 1.20
C PHE A 404 13.46 9.10 1.26
N ILE A 405 13.85 10.09 2.04
CA ILE A 405 15.24 10.27 2.50
C ILE A 405 15.17 10.30 4.01
N SER A 406 15.91 9.43 4.69
CA SER A 406 15.93 9.38 6.14
C SER A 406 17.33 9.31 6.72
N PHE A 407 17.49 9.92 7.88
CA PHE A 407 18.64 9.80 8.76
C PHE A 407 18.19 9.31 10.12
N GLY A 408 18.87 8.30 10.65
CA GLY A 408 18.59 7.72 11.96
C GLY A 408 19.84 7.67 12.85
N LEU A 409 19.61 7.78 14.15
CA LEU A 409 20.56 7.46 15.22
C LEU A 409 19.85 6.54 16.20
N GLU A 410 20.44 5.38 16.44
CA GLU A 410 19.87 4.37 17.32
C GLU A 410 20.91 3.85 18.32
N SER A 411 20.48 3.72 19.57
CA SER A 411 21.22 3.08 20.65
C SER A 411 20.24 2.32 21.54
N ASP A 412 20.73 1.55 22.51
CA ASP A 412 19.93 0.78 23.45
C ASP A 412 18.85 1.63 24.18
N LYS A 413 19.12 2.93 24.37
CA LYS A 413 18.21 3.83 25.10
C LYS A 413 17.59 4.92 24.26
N MET A 414 18.08 5.16 23.05
CA MET A 414 17.67 6.30 22.26
C MET A 414 17.44 5.89 20.81
N LYS A 415 16.30 6.30 20.29
CA LYS A 415 16.03 6.26 18.85
C LYS A 415 15.66 7.67 18.38
N PHE A 416 16.40 8.15 17.40
CA PHE A 416 16.12 9.40 16.71
C PHE A 416 16.05 9.13 15.22
N LYS A 417 15.02 9.60 14.57
CA LYS A 417 14.87 9.51 13.12
C LYS A 417 14.30 10.80 12.57
N VAL A 418 14.88 11.31 11.51
CA VAL A 418 14.29 12.35 10.69
C VAL A 418 14.19 11.85 9.27
N TYR A 419 13.04 12.07 8.63
CA TYR A 419 12.85 11.74 7.22
C TYR A 419 12.01 12.78 6.51
N GLN A 420 12.18 12.83 5.19
CA GLN A 420 11.26 13.53 4.30
C GLN A 420 10.69 12.51 3.33
N SER A 421 9.37 12.49 3.19
CA SER A 421 8.68 11.85 2.08
C SER A 421 8.21 12.90 1.08
N SER A 422 8.26 12.55 -0.20
CA SER A 422 7.75 13.39 -1.29
C SER A 422 6.95 12.50 -2.23
N THR A 423 5.72 12.91 -2.52
CA THR A 423 4.83 12.23 -3.44
C THR A 423 4.85 12.93 -4.79
N ASP A 424 4.73 12.16 -5.85
CA ASP A 424 4.45 12.59 -7.20
C ASP A 424 3.25 11.77 -7.70
N GLY A 425 2.12 12.44 -7.91
CA GLY A 425 0.88 11.82 -8.35
C GLY A 425 0.92 11.28 -9.78
N GLY A 426 1.93 11.67 -10.57
CA GLY A 426 2.03 11.31 -11.98
C GLY A 426 0.84 11.85 -12.80
N ASP A 427 0.35 11.02 -13.71
CA ASP A 427 -0.82 11.30 -14.53
C ASP A 427 -2.10 10.61 -13.98
N THR A 428 -2.18 10.47 -12.65
CA THR A 428 -3.33 9.89 -11.93
C THR A 428 -4.61 10.65 -12.23
N TYR A 429 -5.70 9.96 -12.54
CA TYR A 429 -7.01 10.56 -12.80
C TYR A 429 -8.18 9.79 -12.21
N ASN A 430 -9.30 10.51 -11.98
CA ASN A 430 -10.57 9.93 -11.54
C ASN A 430 -11.38 9.48 -12.74
N ILE A 431 -11.74 8.20 -12.79
CA ILE A 431 -12.45 7.59 -13.92
C ILE A 431 -13.89 8.08 -14.00
N GLY A 432 -14.54 8.28 -12.85
CA GLY A 432 -15.90 8.81 -12.80
C GLY A 432 -15.98 10.25 -13.31
N PHE A 433 -15.05 11.11 -12.88
CA PHE A 433 -14.97 12.49 -13.37
C PHE A 433 -14.64 12.55 -14.86
N LEU A 434 -13.76 11.66 -15.34
CA LEU A 434 -13.47 11.55 -16.77
C LEU A 434 -14.73 11.23 -17.58
N GLY A 435 -15.49 10.21 -17.18
CA GLY A 435 -16.74 9.84 -17.85
C GLY A 435 -17.78 10.95 -17.83
N ALA A 436 -17.95 11.62 -16.68
CA ALA A 436 -18.90 12.75 -16.55
C ALA A 436 -18.51 13.94 -17.44
N ALA A 437 -17.24 14.32 -17.42
CA ALA A 437 -16.72 15.43 -18.23
C ALA A 437 -16.79 15.13 -19.74
N MET A 438 -16.49 13.90 -20.16
CA MET A 438 -16.66 13.47 -21.56
C MET A 438 -18.11 13.58 -22.01
N ASN A 439 -19.06 13.15 -21.18
CA ASN A 439 -20.47 13.29 -21.47
C ASN A 439 -20.87 14.76 -21.65
N GLU A 440 -20.34 15.68 -20.84
CA GLU A 440 -20.61 17.11 -20.97
C GLU A 440 -19.99 17.72 -22.25
N VAL A 441 -18.78 17.30 -22.61
CA VAL A 441 -18.12 17.77 -23.84
C VAL A 441 -18.88 17.29 -25.08
N PHE A 442 -19.32 16.02 -25.10
CA PHE A 442 -20.03 15.48 -26.28
C PHE A 442 -21.45 15.98 -26.41
N SER A 443 -22.21 16.07 -25.33
CA SER A 443 -23.64 16.26 -25.34
C SER A 443 -24.11 17.59 -24.75
N GLY A 444 -23.16 18.44 -24.30
CA GLY A 444 -23.44 19.70 -23.62
C GLY A 444 -23.76 19.55 -22.13
N THR A 445 -23.57 20.66 -21.39
CA THR A 445 -23.83 20.72 -19.95
C THR A 445 -25.33 20.73 -19.63
N GLN A 446 -25.70 20.42 -18.40
CA GLN A 446 -27.09 20.57 -17.93
C GLN A 446 -27.60 22.02 -18.08
N ALA A 447 -26.72 23.01 -17.85
CA ALA A 447 -27.06 24.43 -17.95
C ALA A 447 -27.41 24.86 -19.38
N THR A 448 -26.87 24.22 -20.40
CA THR A 448 -27.13 24.50 -21.82
C THR A 448 -28.26 23.62 -22.39
N GLY A 449 -28.90 22.81 -21.55
CA GLY A 449 -29.94 21.88 -21.94
C GLY A 449 -29.43 20.52 -22.41
N GLY A 450 -28.29 20.45 -23.06
CA GLY A 450 -27.52 19.28 -23.40
C GLY A 450 -28.28 17.98 -23.68
N TRP A 451 -27.71 16.88 -23.20
CA TRP A 451 -28.25 15.53 -23.34
C TRP A 451 -29.70 15.40 -22.80
N GLY A 452 -29.95 15.95 -21.61
CA GLY A 452 -31.26 15.85 -20.95
C GLY A 452 -32.37 16.54 -21.73
N GLN A 453 -32.13 17.72 -22.31
CA GLN A 453 -33.16 18.43 -23.12
C GLN A 453 -33.42 17.68 -24.42
N THR A 454 -32.39 17.17 -25.09
CA THR A 454 -32.53 16.37 -26.31
C THR A 454 -33.35 15.12 -26.03
N TYR A 455 -33.03 14.42 -24.94
CA TYR A 455 -33.77 13.23 -24.51
C TYR A 455 -35.23 13.55 -24.25
N LEU A 456 -35.54 14.55 -23.42
CA LEU A 456 -36.91 14.91 -23.05
C LEU A 456 -37.72 15.32 -24.26
N THR A 457 -37.18 16.18 -25.11
CA THR A 457 -37.87 16.65 -26.32
C THR A 457 -38.19 15.47 -27.25
N THR A 458 -37.20 14.60 -27.50
CA THR A 458 -37.41 13.43 -28.36
C THR A 458 -38.38 12.45 -27.74
N TYR A 459 -38.31 12.20 -26.43
CA TYR A 459 -39.23 11.34 -25.69
C TYR A 459 -40.69 11.80 -25.84
N LEU A 460 -40.94 13.10 -25.65
CA LEU A 460 -42.28 13.67 -25.77
C LEU A 460 -42.81 13.58 -27.19
N LEU A 461 -41.98 13.87 -28.19
CA LEU A 461 -42.39 13.74 -29.62
C LEU A 461 -42.61 12.27 -30.00
N ALA A 462 -41.81 11.36 -29.50
CA ALA A 462 -41.93 9.91 -29.74
C ALA A 462 -43.24 9.36 -29.14
N LEU A 463 -43.60 9.76 -27.93
CA LEU A 463 -44.87 9.37 -27.30
C LEU A 463 -46.08 9.81 -28.11
N GLN A 464 -45.98 10.92 -28.84
CA GLN A 464 -47.05 11.42 -29.73
C GLN A 464 -47.03 10.74 -31.09
N GLY A 465 -46.02 9.91 -31.40
CA GLY A 465 -45.86 9.24 -32.68
C GLY A 465 -45.26 10.13 -33.78
N TYR A 466 -44.67 11.27 -33.42
CA TYR A 466 -44.02 12.17 -34.39
C TYR A 466 -42.59 11.76 -34.74
N VAL A 467 -42.03 10.73 -34.07
CA VAL A 467 -40.69 10.24 -34.35
C VAL A 467 -40.78 8.85 -34.99
N THR A 468 -40.07 8.67 -36.10
CA THR A 468 -40.00 7.39 -36.80
C THR A 468 -39.43 6.29 -35.90
N GLY A 469 -40.08 5.13 -35.85
CA GLY A 469 -39.65 3.99 -35.03
C GLY A 469 -40.30 3.94 -33.63
N ALA A 470 -41.00 4.99 -33.20
CA ALA A 470 -41.73 5.01 -31.94
C ALA A 470 -43.26 5.13 -32.17
N PRO A 471 -44.03 4.03 -32.08
CA PRO A 471 -45.46 4.08 -32.14
C PRO A 471 -46.06 4.96 -31.03
N SER A 472 -47.11 5.74 -31.38
CA SER A 472 -47.79 6.62 -30.40
C SER A 472 -48.23 5.85 -29.15
N GLY A 473 -47.90 6.39 -27.97
CA GLY A 473 -48.23 5.80 -26.68
C GLY A 473 -47.31 4.64 -26.23
N ASN A 474 -46.33 4.25 -27.04
CA ASN A 474 -45.37 3.21 -26.64
C ASN A 474 -44.21 3.84 -25.83
N VAL A 475 -44.30 3.75 -24.50
CA VAL A 475 -43.33 4.33 -23.56
C VAL A 475 -41.92 3.75 -23.74
N ALA A 476 -41.80 2.43 -23.90
CA ALA A 476 -40.48 1.79 -24.05
C ALA A 476 -39.80 2.21 -25.36
N ALA A 477 -40.53 2.23 -26.48
CA ALA A 477 -40.02 2.71 -27.75
C ALA A 477 -39.67 4.21 -27.71
N ALA A 478 -40.44 5.02 -26.99
CA ALA A 478 -40.14 6.43 -26.80
C ALA A 478 -38.85 6.65 -26.02
N HIS A 479 -38.61 5.91 -24.92
CA HIS A 479 -37.37 5.95 -24.18
C HIS A 479 -36.17 5.52 -25.03
N ALA A 480 -36.27 4.40 -25.75
CA ALA A 480 -35.20 3.92 -26.62
C ALA A 480 -34.82 4.94 -27.70
N THR A 481 -35.84 5.54 -28.36
CA THR A 481 -35.62 6.55 -29.40
C THR A 481 -35.02 7.84 -28.83
N ALA A 482 -35.47 8.27 -27.65
CA ALA A 482 -34.93 9.44 -26.95
C ALA A 482 -33.46 9.27 -26.57
N ARG A 483 -33.09 8.09 -26.07
CA ARG A 483 -31.70 7.77 -25.73
C ARG A 483 -30.82 7.80 -26.97
N LEU A 484 -31.22 7.13 -28.04
CA LEU A 484 -30.46 7.15 -29.30
C LEU A 484 -30.23 8.57 -29.83
N ALA A 485 -31.23 9.45 -29.72
CA ALA A 485 -31.12 10.84 -30.16
C ALA A 485 -30.17 11.64 -29.24
N ALA A 486 -30.27 11.46 -27.93
CA ALA A 486 -29.43 12.14 -26.95
C ALA A 486 -27.96 11.67 -26.99
N ASP A 487 -27.73 10.40 -27.29
CA ASP A 487 -26.38 9.81 -27.43
C ASP A 487 -25.76 10.07 -28.81
N SER A 488 -26.53 10.55 -29.79
CA SER A 488 -26.05 10.73 -31.16
C SER A 488 -24.80 11.64 -31.31
N PRO A 489 -24.52 12.62 -30.43
CA PRO A 489 -23.31 13.41 -30.49
C PRO A 489 -22.05 12.65 -29.99
N ILE A 490 -22.23 11.52 -29.29
CA ILE A 490 -21.11 10.77 -28.72
C ILE A 490 -20.41 9.99 -29.85
N PRO A 491 -19.11 10.24 -30.11
CA PRO A 491 -18.35 9.49 -31.10
C PRO A 491 -18.26 8.02 -30.72
N ALA A 492 -18.07 7.16 -31.71
CA ALA A 492 -17.86 5.73 -31.45
C ALA A 492 -16.63 5.54 -30.51
N VAL A 493 -16.81 4.72 -29.49
CA VAL A 493 -15.72 4.35 -28.55
C VAL A 493 -14.51 3.85 -29.34
N GLY A 494 -13.31 4.32 -28.95
CA GLY A 494 -12.05 3.99 -29.63
C GLY A 494 -11.79 4.75 -30.93
N SER A 495 -12.74 5.58 -31.42
CA SER A 495 -12.47 6.46 -32.55
C SER A 495 -11.47 7.56 -32.16
N SER A 496 -10.77 8.15 -33.16
CA SER A 496 -9.83 9.25 -32.91
C SER A 496 -10.50 10.46 -32.26
N ALA A 497 -11.75 10.76 -32.59
CA ALA A 497 -12.49 11.86 -31.97
C ALA A 497 -12.84 11.56 -30.50
N PHE A 498 -13.23 10.32 -30.19
CA PHE A 498 -13.49 9.89 -28.80
C PHE A 498 -12.20 9.96 -27.98
N ASN A 499 -11.12 9.35 -28.46
CA ASN A 499 -9.83 9.31 -27.78
C ASN A 499 -9.24 10.71 -27.56
N ALA A 500 -9.35 11.60 -28.53
CA ALA A 500 -8.85 12.98 -28.41
C ALA A 500 -9.52 13.74 -27.25
N VAL A 501 -10.83 13.58 -27.05
CA VAL A 501 -11.56 14.20 -25.94
C VAL A 501 -11.19 13.53 -24.63
N ARG A 502 -11.15 12.19 -24.58
CA ARG A 502 -10.72 11.44 -23.40
C ARG A 502 -9.34 11.89 -22.92
N ASP A 503 -8.34 11.93 -23.81
CA ASP A 503 -6.96 12.23 -23.47
C ASP A 503 -6.77 13.70 -23.06
N ALA A 504 -7.51 14.62 -23.67
CA ALA A 504 -7.53 16.02 -23.27
C ALA A 504 -8.07 16.21 -21.83
N ILE A 505 -9.20 15.55 -21.49
CA ILE A 505 -9.80 15.63 -20.15
C ILE A 505 -8.92 14.88 -19.12
N LYS A 506 -8.42 13.71 -19.48
CA LYS A 506 -7.51 12.91 -18.63
C LYS A 506 -6.29 13.70 -18.18
N SER A 507 -5.71 14.52 -19.09
CA SER A 507 -4.52 15.32 -18.81
C SER A 507 -4.80 16.66 -18.11
N SER A 508 -6.04 17.14 -18.14
CA SER A 508 -6.43 18.40 -17.49
C SER A 508 -6.67 18.20 -16.00
N PRO A 509 -6.17 19.10 -15.12
CA PRO A 509 -6.44 19.04 -13.70
C PRO A 509 -7.95 19.08 -13.41
N PHE A 510 -8.38 18.28 -12.44
CA PHE A 510 -9.74 18.37 -11.92
C PHE A 510 -9.97 19.77 -11.30
N GLN A 511 -11.11 20.38 -11.55
CA GLN A 511 -11.48 21.75 -11.15
C GLN A 511 -10.76 22.88 -11.91
N ASP A 512 -10.15 22.60 -13.05
CA ASP A 512 -9.75 23.67 -13.96
C ASP A 512 -11.01 24.45 -14.42
N PRO A 513 -11.10 25.76 -14.15
CA PRO A 513 -12.30 26.53 -14.46
C PRO A 513 -12.53 26.73 -15.96
N THR A 514 -11.53 26.46 -16.78
CA THR A 514 -11.56 26.72 -18.23
C THR A 514 -11.75 25.45 -19.06
N THR A 515 -11.35 24.31 -18.53
CA THR A 515 -11.38 23.03 -19.24
C THR A 515 -11.86 21.92 -18.29
N PRO A 516 -12.85 21.12 -18.67
CA PRO A 516 -13.20 19.93 -17.89
C PRO A 516 -11.97 19.03 -17.72
N GLY A 517 -11.71 18.59 -16.47
CA GLY A 517 -10.53 17.80 -16.14
C GLY A 517 -10.87 16.63 -15.22
N ALA A 518 -9.99 15.64 -15.23
CA ALA A 518 -10.08 14.46 -14.38
C ALA A 518 -8.77 14.14 -13.63
N ARG A 519 -7.66 14.80 -14.01
CA ARG A 519 -6.35 14.56 -13.40
C ARG A 519 -6.32 15.07 -11.95
N LEU A 520 -5.75 14.23 -11.07
CA LEU A 520 -5.42 14.60 -9.69
C LEU A 520 -3.93 14.89 -9.59
N VAL A 521 -3.61 16.01 -8.97
CA VAL A 521 -2.23 16.41 -8.73
C VAL A 521 -1.87 16.15 -7.26
N ASP A 522 -0.72 15.54 -7.03
CA ASP A 522 -0.11 15.39 -5.70
C ASP A 522 1.40 15.57 -5.80
N ASN A 523 1.89 16.74 -5.40
CA ASN A 523 3.30 17.08 -5.27
C ASN A 523 3.65 17.36 -3.80
N SER A 524 2.96 16.69 -2.89
CA SER A 524 3.02 16.97 -1.46
C SER A 524 4.26 16.39 -0.80
N THR A 525 4.68 17.02 0.30
CA THR A 525 5.81 16.55 1.10
C THR A 525 5.45 16.47 2.57
N LEU A 526 6.06 15.53 3.27
CA LEU A 526 6.06 15.41 4.72
C LEU A 526 7.50 15.37 5.22
N THR A 527 7.88 16.29 6.09
CA THR A 527 9.09 16.17 6.92
C THR A 527 8.70 15.75 8.32
N HIS A 528 9.25 14.65 8.81
CA HIS A 528 8.95 14.10 10.12
C HIS A 528 10.22 13.85 10.91
N ALA A 529 10.28 14.34 12.14
CA ALA A 529 11.30 14.01 13.14
C ALA A 529 10.64 13.27 14.30
N ASP A 530 11.17 12.12 14.66
CA ASP A 530 10.69 11.29 15.78
C ASP A 530 11.86 10.99 16.72
N PHE A 531 11.61 11.08 18.02
CA PHE A 531 12.58 10.85 19.07
C PHE A 531 11.97 10.04 20.19
N THR A 532 12.65 9.00 20.63
CA THR A 532 12.31 8.26 21.86
C THR A 532 13.55 8.09 22.72
N TYR A 533 13.36 8.10 24.02
CA TYR A 533 14.42 7.94 25.01
C TYR A 533 13.93 7.17 26.24
N ASP A 534 14.61 6.10 26.57
CA ASP A 534 14.41 5.34 27.78
C ASP A 534 15.05 6.05 28.97
N VAL A 535 14.23 6.88 29.65
CA VAL A 535 14.63 7.66 30.82
C VAL A 535 15.04 6.72 31.95
N ALA A 536 14.34 5.62 32.07
CA ALA A 536 14.60 4.53 32.98
C ALA A 536 13.97 3.25 32.40
N ASP A 537 14.34 2.07 32.88
CA ASP A 537 13.83 0.77 32.42
C ASP A 537 12.30 0.64 32.51
N TRP A 538 11.64 1.55 33.23
CA TRP A 538 10.21 1.60 33.42
C TRP A 538 9.56 2.86 32.86
N LEU A 539 10.32 3.82 32.27
CA LEU A 539 9.85 5.10 31.80
C LEU A 539 10.41 5.47 30.44
N LEU A 540 9.56 5.47 29.43
CA LEU A 540 9.85 5.94 28.07
C LEU A 540 9.29 7.34 27.86
N PHE A 541 10.10 8.23 27.30
CA PHE A 541 9.70 9.54 26.78
C PHE A 541 9.78 9.53 25.25
N GLY A 542 8.82 10.16 24.59
CA GLY A 542 8.86 10.39 23.16
C GLY A 542 8.36 11.76 22.74
N ALA A 543 8.89 12.23 21.61
CA ALA A 543 8.46 13.48 20.99
C ALA A 543 8.57 13.35 19.46
N ASN A 544 7.63 14.00 18.75
CA ASN A 544 7.70 14.05 17.29
C ASN A 544 7.28 15.41 16.77
N TYR A 545 7.77 15.73 15.58
CA TYR A 545 7.39 16.92 14.84
C TYR A 545 7.13 16.54 13.37
N ARG A 546 6.01 16.99 12.83
CA ARG A 546 5.62 16.77 11.43
C ARG A 546 5.35 18.12 10.78
N ASN A 547 5.90 18.30 9.59
CA ASN A 547 5.61 19.44 8.73
C ASN A 547 5.12 18.92 7.38
N TYR A 548 3.86 19.16 7.09
CA TYR A 548 3.25 18.85 5.79
C TYR A 548 3.27 20.09 4.92
N THR A 549 3.61 19.90 3.64
CA THR A 549 3.38 20.86 2.58
C THR A 549 2.51 20.17 1.54
N LEU A 550 1.22 20.48 1.54
CA LEU A 550 0.26 19.88 0.63
C LEU A 550 0.20 20.72 -0.65
N ASP A 551 0.37 20.05 -1.78
CA ASP A 551 0.41 20.66 -3.10
C ASP A 551 -0.35 19.77 -4.11
N GLY A 552 -1.62 20.08 -4.29
CA GLY A 552 -2.55 19.39 -5.18
C GLY A 552 -3.04 20.26 -6.33
N GLU A 553 -2.48 21.46 -6.51
CA GLU A 553 -2.90 22.44 -7.53
C GLU A 553 -4.42 22.66 -7.56
N GLY A 554 -5.06 22.65 -6.40
CA GLY A 554 -6.52 22.81 -6.27
C GLY A 554 -7.35 21.56 -6.56
N THR A 555 -6.76 20.44 -6.98
CA THR A 555 -7.51 19.23 -7.38
C THR A 555 -8.05 18.42 -6.19
N VAL A 556 -7.48 18.56 -5.00
CA VAL A 556 -7.91 17.86 -3.78
C VAL A 556 -8.48 18.82 -2.75
N TYR A 557 -7.81 19.93 -2.50
CA TYR A 557 -8.24 20.99 -1.59
C TYR A 557 -8.27 22.33 -2.32
N ASN A 558 -9.10 23.26 -1.86
CA ASN A 558 -9.06 24.63 -2.37
C ASN A 558 -7.73 25.29 -1.98
N GLN A 559 -6.89 25.54 -2.96
CA GLN A 559 -5.58 26.20 -2.84
C GLN A 559 -5.57 27.63 -3.41
N ASP A 560 -6.71 28.14 -3.83
CA ASP A 560 -6.93 29.52 -4.24
C ASP A 560 -8.06 30.13 -3.41
N PRO A 561 -7.82 30.38 -2.10
CA PRO A 561 -8.87 30.83 -1.18
C PRO A 561 -9.36 32.26 -1.42
N ASP A 562 -8.55 33.11 -2.06
CA ASP A 562 -8.88 34.51 -2.38
C ASP A 562 -9.34 34.72 -3.83
N GLY A 563 -9.24 33.68 -4.67
CA GLY A 563 -9.75 33.68 -6.05
C GLY A 563 -8.91 34.47 -7.04
N ASP A 564 -7.63 34.66 -6.76
CA ASP A 564 -6.69 35.42 -7.62
C ASP A 564 -6.10 34.56 -8.76
N GLY A 565 -6.39 33.27 -8.77
CA GLY A 565 -5.88 32.28 -9.75
C GLY A 565 -4.51 31.73 -9.41
N VAL A 566 -3.96 32.05 -8.24
CA VAL A 566 -2.66 31.53 -7.79
C VAL A 566 -2.87 30.40 -6.78
N MET A 567 -2.38 29.20 -7.10
CA MET A 567 -2.49 28.04 -6.21
C MET A 567 -1.43 28.13 -5.10
N GLU A 568 -1.89 28.27 -3.85
CA GLU A 568 -1.04 28.30 -2.67
C GLU A 568 -0.87 26.92 -2.04
N LYS A 569 0.35 26.58 -1.64
CA LYS A 569 0.62 25.34 -0.92
C LYS A 569 0.09 25.44 0.52
N ILE A 570 -0.55 24.37 0.99
CA ILE A 570 -1.10 24.31 2.35
C ILE A 570 -0.05 23.75 3.30
N GLY A 571 0.41 24.58 4.26
CA GLY A 571 1.35 24.19 5.30
C GLY A 571 0.64 23.74 6.58
N ILE A 572 0.99 22.55 7.11
CA ILE A 572 0.47 22.04 8.38
C ILE A 572 1.62 21.61 9.27
N ASN A 573 1.66 22.11 10.50
CA ASN A 573 2.65 21.70 11.49
C ASN A 573 1.97 20.95 12.63
N GLU A 574 2.56 19.82 13.00
CA GLU A 574 2.13 19.01 14.14
C GLU A 574 3.29 18.77 15.09
N PHE A 575 3.03 18.88 16.37
CA PHE A 575 3.94 18.51 17.43
C PHE A 575 3.25 17.55 18.38
N GLY A 576 3.92 16.44 18.69
CA GLY A 576 3.43 15.45 19.64
C GLY A 576 4.48 15.12 20.70
N THR A 577 4.04 14.83 21.91
CA THR A 577 4.90 14.30 22.98
C THR A 577 4.14 13.27 23.78
N PHE A 578 4.82 12.24 24.24
CA PHE A 578 4.21 11.19 25.05
C PHE A 578 5.14 10.67 26.14
N LEU A 579 4.53 10.11 27.16
CA LEU A 579 5.19 9.36 28.23
C LEU A 579 4.52 7.99 28.32
N GLN A 580 5.32 6.95 28.52
CA GLN A 580 4.84 5.62 28.84
C GLN A 580 5.53 5.12 30.10
N VAL A 581 4.74 4.65 31.04
CA VAL A 581 5.19 4.00 32.29
C VAL A 581 4.87 2.51 32.18
N ASN A 582 5.89 1.69 32.46
CA ASN A 582 5.78 0.24 32.52
C ASN A 582 6.55 -0.22 33.77
N LYS A 583 5.86 -0.26 34.92
CA LYS A 583 6.50 -0.47 36.20
C LYS A 583 5.81 -1.54 37.03
N GLU A 584 6.60 -2.46 37.54
CA GLU A 584 6.14 -3.33 38.63
C GLU A 584 6.05 -2.52 39.93
N ILE A 585 4.84 -2.42 40.49
CA ILE A 585 4.58 -1.64 41.72
C ILE A 585 4.80 -2.53 42.94
N PHE A 586 4.36 -3.77 42.88
CA PHE A 586 4.60 -4.81 43.87
C PHE A 586 4.55 -6.20 43.19
N ASN A 587 5.13 -7.20 43.84
CA ASN A 587 5.29 -8.53 43.26
C ASN A 587 3.98 -9.05 42.63
N GLY A 588 4.02 -9.30 41.32
CA GLY A 588 2.90 -9.78 40.51
C GLY A 588 1.90 -8.69 40.08
N PHE A 589 2.15 -7.39 40.37
CA PHE A 589 1.33 -6.29 39.87
C PHE A 589 2.15 -5.27 39.08
N LYS A 590 1.95 -5.27 37.77
CA LYS A 590 2.61 -4.38 36.79
C LYS A 590 1.63 -3.31 36.35
N PHE A 591 2.02 -2.03 36.45
CA PHE A 591 1.28 -0.88 35.95
C PHE A 591 1.84 -0.49 34.59
N ILE A 592 0.98 -0.43 33.58
CA ILE A 592 1.31 0.06 32.25
C ILE A 592 0.33 1.18 31.90
N GLY A 593 0.85 2.35 31.54
CA GLY A 593 0.04 3.50 31.16
C GLY A 593 0.79 4.41 30.23
N SER A 594 0.07 5.04 29.29
CA SER A 594 0.62 6.01 28.34
C SER A 594 -0.24 7.25 28.30
N ALA A 595 0.40 8.41 28.19
CA ALA A 595 -0.27 9.68 27.98
C ALA A 595 0.42 10.43 26.84
N ARG A 596 -0.37 11.07 25.98
CA ARG A 596 0.11 11.84 24.83
C ARG A 596 -0.57 13.19 24.74
N TYR A 597 0.18 14.19 24.32
CA TYR A 597 -0.30 15.50 23.95
C TYR A 597 0.12 15.81 22.51
N ASP A 598 -0.84 16.23 21.69
CA ASP A 598 -0.61 16.68 20.31
C ASP A 598 -1.13 18.09 20.11
N LYS A 599 -0.42 18.86 19.28
CA LYS A 599 -0.81 20.18 18.81
C LYS A 599 -0.66 20.24 17.29
N ASN A 600 -1.73 20.67 16.62
CA ASN A 600 -1.75 20.88 15.18
C ASN A 600 -2.02 22.36 14.88
N SER A 601 -1.33 22.92 13.87
CA SER A 601 -1.46 24.35 13.52
C SER A 601 -2.86 24.76 13.06
N ASN A 602 -3.64 23.82 12.52
CA ASN A 602 -4.98 24.08 11.97
C ASN A 602 -6.09 24.03 13.03
N TYR A 603 -5.80 23.47 14.21
CA TYR A 603 -6.78 23.38 15.29
C TYR A 603 -6.43 24.35 16.41
N LYS A 604 -7.38 25.22 16.73
CA LYS A 604 -7.31 26.06 17.93
C LYS A 604 -7.82 25.21 19.09
N GLY A 605 -6.91 24.53 19.79
CA GLY A 605 -7.17 23.79 21.00
C GLY A 605 -6.76 24.60 22.25
#